data_7a2424ed244eed0268b1a9b10ead0ad6
#
_entry.id   7a2424ed244eed0268b1a9b10ead0ad6
#
_cell.length_a   1.000
_cell.length_b   1.000
_cell.length_c   1.000
_cell.angle_alpha   90.00
_cell.angle_beta   90.00
_cell.angle_gamma   90.00
#
_symmetry.space_group_name_H-M   'P 1'
#
loop_
_entity.id
_entity.type
_entity.pdbx_description
1 polymer ?
#
loop_
_entity_poly.entity_id
_entity_poly.type
_entity_poly.pdbx_seq_one_letter_code
_entity_poly.pdbx_strand_id
1 'polypeptide(L)'
;MAALLEEWADQMGVSDAERDRWLRAAWLHDALRETRLAANTTHGAAAADRAANDGETDRGVLDAVRYHSCGYAGWDDVGKMLYLADALEPGRKPDRKERARLAERVPHERDRVLRKIVAYEIRQRTRGGRPIDPLTTEFWNSLRREST
;
A
#
# COMPACT_ATOMS: atom_id res chain seq x y z
N MET A 1 -6.94 -8.11 5.07
CA MET A 1 -6.68 -6.87 4.31
C MET A 1 -7.96 -6.25 3.73
N ALA A 2 -8.73 -6.99 2.96
CA ALA A 2 -9.99 -6.49 2.41
C ALA A 2 -10.94 -6.00 3.50
N ALA A 3 -11.04 -6.70 4.62
CA ALA A 3 -11.89 -6.31 5.74
C ALA A 3 -11.52 -4.95 6.32
N LEU A 4 -10.21 -4.65 6.45
CA LEU A 4 -9.74 -3.33 6.88
C LEU A 4 -10.17 -2.24 5.90
N LEU A 5 -9.99 -2.50 4.61
CA LEU A 5 -10.34 -1.53 3.58
C LEU A 5 -11.84 -1.24 3.56
N GLU A 6 -12.68 -2.26 3.75
CA GLU A 6 -14.12 -2.09 3.84
C GLU A 6 -14.50 -1.24 5.06
N GLU A 7 -13.93 -1.54 6.21
CA GLU A 7 -14.18 -0.80 7.43
C GLU A 7 -13.77 0.67 7.30
N TRP A 8 -12.57 0.92 6.75
CA TRP A 8 -12.10 2.28 6.53
C TRP A 8 -12.95 3.02 5.51
N ALA A 9 -13.39 2.34 4.43
CA ALA A 9 -14.26 2.95 3.42
C ALA A 9 -15.57 3.41 4.04
N ASP A 10 -16.15 2.59 4.91
CA ASP A 10 -17.39 2.94 5.61
C ASP A 10 -17.18 4.13 6.55
N GLN A 11 -16.10 4.11 7.34
CA GLN A 11 -15.82 5.18 8.30
C GLN A 11 -15.45 6.50 7.61
N MET A 12 -14.78 6.43 6.47
CA MET A 12 -14.38 7.62 5.72
C MET A 12 -15.47 8.14 4.78
N GLY A 13 -16.56 7.41 4.64
CA GLY A 13 -17.69 7.82 3.82
C GLY A 13 -17.39 7.92 2.33
N VAL A 14 -16.49 7.09 1.81
CA VAL A 14 -16.14 7.10 0.39
C VAL A 14 -17.29 6.54 -0.46
N SER A 15 -17.31 6.90 -1.74
CA SER A 15 -18.32 6.40 -2.67
C SER A 15 -18.18 4.89 -2.88
N ASP A 16 -19.25 4.25 -3.35
CA ASP A 16 -19.21 2.82 -3.71
C ASP A 16 -18.18 2.55 -4.80
N ALA A 17 -18.02 3.47 -5.74
CA ALA A 17 -17.03 3.36 -6.81
C ALA A 17 -15.61 3.37 -6.23
N GLU A 18 -15.31 4.25 -5.27
CA GLU A 18 -14.00 4.32 -4.64
C GLU A 18 -13.73 3.10 -3.78
N ARG A 19 -14.70 2.65 -3.02
CA ARG A 19 -14.62 1.41 -2.24
C ARG A 19 -14.27 0.22 -3.15
N ASP A 20 -14.94 0.11 -4.30
CA ASP A 20 -14.65 -0.94 -5.26
C ASP A 20 -13.21 -0.92 -5.76
N ARG A 21 -12.67 0.26 -6.02
CA ARG A 21 -11.27 0.42 -6.44
C ARG A 21 -10.31 -0.13 -5.38
N TRP A 22 -10.55 0.20 -4.11
CA TRP A 22 -9.71 -0.28 -3.00
C TRP A 22 -9.76 -1.81 -2.91
N LEU A 23 -10.94 -2.39 -3.03
CA LEU A 23 -11.11 -3.86 -2.94
C LEU A 23 -10.50 -4.57 -4.14
N ARG A 24 -10.62 -4.01 -5.35
CA ARG A 24 -9.96 -4.60 -6.52
C ARG A 24 -8.44 -4.61 -6.35
N ALA A 25 -7.87 -3.53 -5.86
CA ALA A 25 -6.43 -3.47 -5.61
C ALA A 25 -6.01 -4.54 -4.59
N ALA A 26 -6.78 -4.71 -3.53
CA ALA A 26 -6.50 -5.74 -2.52
C ALA A 26 -6.49 -7.15 -3.12
N TRP A 27 -7.47 -7.46 -3.98
CA TRP A 27 -7.53 -8.75 -4.64
C TRP A 27 -6.38 -8.98 -5.62
N LEU A 28 -5.96 -7.94 -6.32
CA LEU A 28 -4.97 -8.06 -7.38
C LEU A 28 -3.53 -8.06 -6.90
N HIS A 29 -3.23 -7.43 -5.76
CA HIS A 29 -1.85 -7.16 -5.36
C HIS A 29 -1.01 -8.42 -5.10
N ASP A 30 -1.63 -9.51 -4.65
CA ASP A 30 -0.94 -10.77 -4.38
C ASP A 30 -1.25 -11.87 -5.40
N ALA A 31 -1.87 -11.52 -6.53
CA ALA A 31 -2.36 -12.51 -7.50
C ALA A 31 -1.28 -13.49 -8.00
N LEU A 32 -0.02 -13.04 -8.07
CA LEU A 32 1.10 -13.86 -8.56
C LEU A 32 2.16 -14.10 -7.50
N ARG A 33 1.82 -13.92 -6.22
CA ARG A 33 2.79 -14.02 -5.12
C ARG A 33 3.56 -15.35 -5.10
N GLU A 34 2.86 -16.46 -5.36
CA GLU A 34 3.46 -17.78 -5.34
C GLU A 34 3.96 -18.26 -6.70
N THR A 35 3.81 -17.42 -7.72
CA THR A 35 4.27 -17.73 -9.07
C THR A 35 5.76 -17.47 -9.19
N ARG A 36 6.49 -18.39 -9.83
CA ARG A 36 7.90 -18.21 -10.11
C ARG A 36 8.09 -17.09 -11.13
N LEU A 37 8.83 -16.06 -10.77
CA LEU A 37 9.06 -14.89 -11.61
C LEU A 37 10.50 -14.83 -12.08
N ALA A 38 10.73 -14.09 -13.19
CA ALA A 38 12.08 -13.76 -13.63
C ALA A 38 12.82 -12.97 -12.55
N ALA A 39 14.15 -13.11 -12.47
CA ALA A 39 14.95 -12.54 -11.40
C ALA A 39 14.83 -11.03 -11.23
N ASN A 40 14.51 -10.32 -12.32
CA ASN A 40 14.38 -8.84 -12.31
C ASN A 40 12.92 -8.36 -12.27
N THR A 41 11.97 -9.28 -12.05
CA THR A 41 10.54 -8.96 -12.03
C THR A 41 10.02 -9.03 -10.60
N THR A 42 9.37 -7.97 -10.14
CA THR A 42 8.73 -7.95 -8.83
C THR A 42 7.32 -8.55 -8.91
N HIS A 43 6.82 -9.06 -7.79
CA HIS A 43 5.44 -9.55 -7.71
C HIS A 43 4.43 -8.46 -8.06
N GLY A 44 4.68 -7.23 -7.61
CA GLY A 44 3.79 -6.10 -7.89
C GLY A 44 3.72 -5.79 -9.39
N ALA A 45 4.86 -5.70 -10.05
CA ALA A 45 4.92 -5.43 -11.48
C ALA A 45 4.23 -6.54 -12.29
N ALA A 46 4.49 -7.80 -11.95
CA ALA A 46 3.89 -8.95 -12.61
C ALA A 46 2.37 -8.97 -12.41
N ALA A 47 1.91 -8.72 -11.19
CA ALA A 47 0.48 -8.70 -10.88
C ALA A 47 -0.24 -7.56 -11.61
N ALA A 48 0.37 -6.38 -11.69
CA ALA A 48 -0.20 -5.25 -12.42
C ALA A 48 -0.30 -5.54 -13.93
N ASP A 49 0.75 -6.11 -14.51
CA ASP A 49 0.75 -6.47 -15.93
C ASP A 49 -0.31 -7.53 -16.23
N ARG A 50 -0.45 -8.51 -15.35
CA ARG A 50 -1.48 -9.54 -15.47
C ARG A 50 -2.89 -8.92 -15.40
N ALA A 51 -3.11 -8.03 -14.45
CA ALA A 51 -4.40 -7.36 -14.29
C ALA A 51 -4.75 -6.53 -15.53
N ALA A 52 -3.77 -5.80 -16.08
CA ALA A 52 -3.99 -5.02 -17.30
C ALA A 52 -4.33 -5.92 -18.49
N ASN A 53 -3.66 -7.05 -18.63
CA ASN A 53 -3.95 -8.03 -19.68
C ASN A 53 -5.34 -8.65 -19.52
N ASP A 54 -5.81 -8.79 -18.28
CA ASP A 54 -7.13 -9.34 -17.98
C ASP A 54 -8.24 -8.30 -18.03
N GLY A 55 -7.92 -7.05 -18.37
CA GLY A 55 -8.91 -6.01 -18.63
C GLY A 55 -9.00 -4.87 -17.61
N GLU A 56 -8.13 -4.84 -16.58
CA GLU A 56 -8.14 -3.72 -15.65
C GLU A 56 -7.61 -2.47 -16.35
N THR A 57 -8.38 -1.39 -16.32
CA THR A 57 -8.04 -0.13 -16.99
C THR A 57 -7.83 1.03 -16.03
N ASP A 58 -8.16 0.87 -14.75
CA ASP A 58 -8.01 1.93 -13.75
C ASP A 58 -6.53 2.11 -13.41
N ARG A 59 -5.96 3.25 -13.80
CA ARG A 59 -4.55 3.56 -13.60
C ARG A 59 -4.17 3.56 -12.12
N GLY A 60 -5.04 4.12 -11.26
CA GLY A 60 -4.80 4.16 -9.82
C GLY A 60 -4.72 2.77 -9.21
N VAL A 61 -5.60 1.86 -9.65
CA VAL A 61 -5.59 0.47 -9.20
C VAL A 61 -4.31 -0.23 -9.67
N LEU A 62 -3.94 -0.06 -10.93
CA LEU A 62 -2.73 -0.68 -11.48
C LEU A 62 -1.47 -0.18 -10.79
N ASP A 63 -1.36 1.12 -10.55
CA ASP A 63 -0.21 1.70 -9.87
C ASP A 63 -0.15 1.27 -8.39
N ALA A 64 -1.31 1.15 -7.73
CA ALA A 64 -1.37 0.63 -6.37
C ALA A 64 -0.76 -0.77 -6.28
N VAL A 65 -1.15 -1.64 -7.19
CA VAL A 65 -0.67 -3.02 -7.24
C VAL A 65 0.83 -3.06 -7.60
N ARG A 66 1.23 -2.31 -8.63
CA ARG A 66 2.61 -2.33 -9.14
C ARG A 66 3.63 -1.94 -8.07
N TYR A 67 3.32 -0.91 -7.30
CA TYR A 67 4.29 -0.32 -6.36
C TYR A 67 3.99 -0.62 -4.90
N HIS A 68 3.12 -1.58 -4.61
CA HIS A 68 2.65 -1.82 -3.24
C HIS A 68 3.77 -2.15 -2.23
N SER A 69 4.88 -2.71 -2.68
CA SER A 69 5.99 -3.08 -1.80
C SER A 69 6.93 -1.92 -1.47
N CYS A 70 7.08 -0.97 -2.38
CA CYS A 70 8.06 0.12 -2.23
C CYS A 70 7.43 1.48 -1.94
N GLY A 71 6.17 1.70 -2.36
CA GLY A 71 5.54 3.00 -2.33
C GLY A 71 5.80 3.78 -3.62
N TYR A 72 4.93 4.73 -3.91
CA TYR A 72 5.02 5.48 -5.16
C TYR A 72 4.47 6.89 -4.96
N ALA A 73 5.29 7.89 -5.28
CA ALA A 73 4.93 9.31 -5.09
C ALA A 73 3.71 9.72 -5.93
N GLY A 74 3.48 9.06 -7.04
CA GLY A 74 2.35 9.34 -7.94
C GLY A 74 1.03 8.68 -7.58
N TRP A 75 0.95 7.98 -6.46
CA TRP A 75 -0.29 7.32 -6.05
C TRP A 75 -1.42 8.30 -5.77
N ASP A 76 -2.64 7.90 -6.16
CA ASP A 76 -3.86 8.47 -5.61
C ASP A 76 -4.22 7.70 -4.31
N ASP A 77 -5.44 7.86 -3.83
CA ASP A 77 -5.85 7.26 -2.55
C ASP A 77 -5.80 5.73 -2.56
N VAL A 78 -6.05 5.09 -3.70
CA VAL A 78 -6.05 3.62 -3.78
C VAL A 78 -4.70 3.06 -3.34
N GLY A 79 -3.61 3.59 -3.88
CA GLY A 79 -2.26 3.12 -3.53
C GLY A 79 -1.93 3.34 -2.07
N LYS A 80 -2.26 4.50 -1.54
CA LYS A 80 -2.01 4.83 -0.13
C LYS A 80 -2.80 3.91 0.80
N MET A 81 -4.06 3.66 0.48
CA MET A 81 -4.91 2.80 1.31
C MET A 81 -4.47 1.34 1.24
N LEU A 82 -4.10 0.84 0.06
CA LEU A 82 -3.57 -0.52 -0.08
C LEU A 82 -2.29 -0.70 0.75
N TYR A 83 -1.38 0.25 0.67
CA TYR A 83 -0.14 0.21 1.44
C TYR A 83 -0.41 0.15 2.94
N LEU A 84 -1.34 0.98 3.42
CA LEU A 84 -1.74 0.97 4.84
C LEU A 84 -2.38 -0.35 5.25
N ALA A 85 -3.28 -0.89 4.44
CA ALA A 85 -3.95 -2.15 4.75
C ALA A 85 -2.97 -3.31 4.81
N ASP A 86 -1.99 -3.34 3.92
CA ASP A 86 -0.95 -4.36 3.92
C ASP A 86 -0.07 -4.26 5.19
N ALA A 87 0.35 -3.05 5.53
CA ALA A 87 1.20 -2.82 6.71
C ALA A 87 0.48 -3.09 8.03
N LEU A 88 -0.82 -2.85 8.09
CA LEU A 88 -1.61 -2.89 9.32
C LEU A 88 -2.55 -4.09 9.41
N GLU A 89 -2.40 -5.06 8.53
CA GLU A 89 -3.23 -6.27 8.55
C GLU A 89 -3.19 -6.95 9.92
N PRO A 90 -4.36 -7.34 10.48
CA PRO A 90 -4.41 -7.97 11.80
C PRO A 90 -3.53 -9.21 11.89
N GLY A 91 -2.80 -9.33 12.98
CA GLY A 91 -1.89 -10.44 13.21
C GLY A 91 -0.49 -10.27 12.63
N ARG A 92 -0.25 -9.20 11.88
CA ARG A 92 1.09 -8.93 11.33
C ARG A 92 2.07 -8.58 12.45
N LYS A 93 3.27 -9.15 12.39
CA LYS A 93 4.34 -8.93 13.38
C LYS A 93 5.45 -8.07 12.77
N PRO A 94 6.25 -7.36 13.62
CA PRO A 94 6.12 -7.19 15.06
C PRO A 94 5.07 -6.16 15.46
N ASP A 95 4.93 -5.95 16.75
CA ASP A 95 4.12 -4.85 17.33
C ASP A 95 2.63 -4.87 16.97
N ARG A 96 1.98 -6.03 17.13
CA ARG A 96 0.54 -6.18 16.86
C ARG A 96 -0.33 -5.11 17.50
N LYS A 97 -0.05 -4.76 18.77
CA LYS A 97 -0.83 -3.76 19.50
C LYS A 97 -0.69 -2.38 18.89
N GLU A 98 0.52 -1.99 18.54
CA GLU A 98 0.78 -0.71 17.91
C GLU A 98 0.16 -0.65 16.51
N ARG A 99 0.26 -1.74 15.74
CA ARG A 99 -0.36 -1.82 14.41
C ARG A 99 -1.88 -1.69 14.50
N ALA A 100 -2.51 -2.35 15.49
CA ALA A 100 -3.96 -2.24 15.71
C ALA A 100 -4.37 -0.81 16.07
N ARG A 101 -3.57 -0.15 16.92
CA ARG A 101 -3.80 1.23 17.32
C ARG A 101 -3.70 2.18 16.13
N LEU A 102 -2.70 1.98 15.27
CA LEU A 102 -2.55 2.77 14.05
C LEU A 102 -3.71 2.55 13.07
N ALA A 103 -4.16 1.30 12.94
CA ALA A 103 -5.29 0.97 12.07
C ALA A 103 -6.56 1.73 12.47
N GLU A 104 -6.81 1.87 13.77
CA GLU A 104 -7.96 2.63 14.28
C GLU A 104 -7.87 4.11 13.92
N ARG A 105 -6.66 4.64 13.77
CA ARG A 105 -6.44 6.05 13.49
C ARG A 105 -6.51 6.40 12.01
N VAL A 106 -6.38 5.42 11.11
CA VAL A 106 -6.35 5.67 9.66
C VAL A 106 -7.50 6.53 9.16
N PRO A 107 -8.79 6.25 9.52
CA PRO A 107 -9.88 7.05 8.98
C PRO A 107 -9.79 8.55 9.28
N HIS A 108 -9.15 8.93 10.36
CA HIS A 108 -9.09 10.32 10.80
C HIS A 108 -7.72 10.96 10.61
N GLU A 109 -6.66 10.15 10.53
CA GLU A 109 -5.28 10.62 10.48
C GLU A 109 -4.44 9.86 9.45
N ARG A 110 -5.05 9.54 8.30
CA ARG A 110 -4.41 8.72 7.26
C ARG A 110 -2.99 9.14 6.94
N ASP A 111 -2.78 10.40 6.64
CA ASP A 111 -1.47 10.86 6.17
C ASP A 111 -0.42 10.82 7.30
N ARG A 112 -0.83 11.09 8.53
CA ARG A 112 0.06 10.98 9.68
C ARG A 112 0.48 9.52 9.92
N VAL A 113 -0.47 8.59 9.87
CA VAL A 113 -0.20 7.16 10.01
C VAL A 113 0.72 6.68 8.89
N LEU A 114 0.44 7.10 7.66
CA LEU A 114 1.23 6.73 6.51
C LEU A 114 2.69 7.16 6.65
N ARG A 115 2.93 8.42 7.04
CA ARG A 115 4.29 8.91 7.30
C ARG A 115 5.00 8.10 8.37
N LYS A 116 4.29 7.74 9.44
CA LYS A 116 4.86 6.95 10.53
C LYS A 116 5.30 5.56 10.06
N ILE A 117 4.48 4.91 9.23
CA ILE A 117 4.79 3.59 8.71
C ILE A 117 5.97 3.65 7.74
N VAL A 118 6.00 4.61 6.82
CA VAL A 118 7.10 4.73 5.87
C VAL A 118 8.42 5.02 6.59
N ALA A 119 8.40 5.91 7.58
CA ALA A 119 9.59 6.20 8.39
C ALA A 119 10.10 4.94 9.11
N TYR A 120 9.20 4.13 9.63
CA TYR A 120 9.54 2.87 10.29
C TYR A 120 10.22 1.91 9.29
N GLU A 121 9.65 1.75 8.10
CA GLU A 121 10.21 0.87 7.07
C GLU A 121 11.62 1.31 6.65
N ILE A 122 11.82 2.61 6.47
CA ILE A 122 13.14 3.14 6.12
C ILE A 122 14.15 2.86 7.22
N ARG A 123 13.76 3.07 8.48
CA ARG A 123 14.65 2.78 9.62
C ARG A 123 15.01 1.31 9.72
N GLN A 124 14.06 0.41 9.50
CA GLN A 124 14.32 -1.03 9.56
C GLN A 124 15.30 -1.47 8.48
N ARG A 125 15.14 -0.97 7.27
CA ARG A 125 16.08 -1.28 6.18
C ARG A 125 17.46 -0.74 6.46
N THR A 126 17.54 0.48 6.97
CA THR A 126 18.82 1.12 7.31
C THR A 126 19.55 0.33 8.40
N ARG A 127 18.84 -0.07 9.46
CA ARG A 127 19.43 -0.88 10.54
C ARG A 127 19.92 -2.23 10.06
N GLY A 128 19.21 -2.84 9.11
CA GLY A 128 19.60 -4.12 8.53
C GLY A 128 20.67 -4.03 7.45
N GLY A 129 21.17 -2.84 7.15
CA GLY A 129 22.16 -2.64 6.10
C GLY A 129 21.63 -2.90 4.70
N ARG A 130 20.30 -2.88 4.52
CA ARG A 130 19.66 -3.12 3.23
C ARG A 130 19.46 -1.81 2.46
N PRO A 131 19.59 -1.85 1.13
CA PRO A 131 19.38 -0.63 0.33
C PRO A 131 17.92 -0.18 0.40
N ILE A 132 17.72 1.13 0.24
CA ILE A 132 16.40 1.72 0.15
C ILE A 132 16.10 1.97 -1.33
N ASP A 133 14.95 1.46 -1.80
CA ASP A 133 14.52 1.68 -3.17
C ASP A 133 14.34 3.19 -3.41
N PRO A 134 14.88 3.73 -4.51
CA PRO A 134 14.68 5.14 -4.83
C PRO A 134 13.22 5.58 -4.86
N LEU A 135 12.30 4.69 -5.26
CA LEU A 135 10.86 4.97 -5.26
C LEU A 135 10.34 5.20 -3.83
N THR A 136 10.85 4.45 -2.86
CA THR A 136 10.50 4.64 -1.45
C THR A 136 10.93 6.01 -0.95
N THR A 137 12.14 6.44 -1.31
CA THR A 137 12.65 7.76 -0.96
C THR A 137 11.81 8.88 -1.58
N GLU A 138 11.44 8.73 -2.84
CA GLU A 138 10.57 9.70 -3.51
C GLU A 138 9.20 9.78 -2.85
N PHE A 139 8.65 8.62 -2.49
CA PHE A 139 7.36 8.53 -1.79
C PHE A 139 7.43 9.24 -0.45
N TRP A 140 8.46 8.93 0.35
CA TRP A 140 8.68 9.59 1.64
C TRP A 140 8.75 11.11 1.48
N ASN A 141 9.53 11.58 0.52
CA ASN A 141 9.68 13.01 0.27
C ASN A 141 8.35 13.67 -0.13
N SER A 142 7.51 12.97 -0.92
CA SER A 142 6.19 13.49 -1.30
C SER A 142 5.28 13.63 -0.09
N LEU A 143 5.31 12.67 0.83
CA LEU A 143 4.50 12.73 2.05
C LEU A 143 4.94 13.87 2.97
N ARG A 144 6.24 14.16 3.01
CA ARG A 144 6.76 15.27 3.79
C ARG A 144 6.31 16.61 3.22
N ARG A 145 6.30 16.76 1.89
CA ARG A 145 5.82 17.99 1.25
C ARG A 145 4.34 18.24 1.50
N GLU A 146 3.52 17.18 1.48
CA GLU A 146 2.09 17.28 1.72
C GLU A 146 1.75 17.67 3.16
N SER A 147 2.68 17.50 4.10
CA SER A 147 2.44 17.81 5.51
C SER A 147 2.59 19.30 5.82
N THR A 148 3.05 20.10 4.88
CA THR A 148 3.16 21.55 5.02
C THR A 148 2.03 22.25 4.25
#